data_5360b0c3753e7a6eebe87dcc0bb0b15e
#
_entry.id   5360b0c3753e7a6eebe87dcc0bb0b15e
#
_cell.length_a   1.000
_cell.length_b   1.000
_cell.length_c   1.000
_cell.angle_alpha   90.00
_cell.angle_beta   90.00
_cell.angle_gamma   90.00
#
_symmetry.space_group_name_H-M   'P 1'
#
loop_
_entity.id
_entity.type
_entity.pdbx_description
1 polymer ?
#
loop_
_entity_poly.entity_id
_entity_poly.type
_entity_poly.pdbx_seq_one_letter_code
_entity_poly.pdbx_strand_id
1 'polypeptide(L)'
;MPSIHASAVLVGARALLIRGPSGAGKSRLVLALLRQAERGFPAFVRLISDDRSLIEPHHGRLLVRPVPEIAGLIEVRGLGIRRLGYEPAAVIGCVVDLAAADGERLPAATRLRVEIEGISLPRLPVAADADALGLIWGSLATDGAG
;
A
#
# COMPACT_ATOMS: atom_id res chain seq x y z
N MET A 1 -12.12 -8.29 14.01
CA MET A 1 -10.99 -7.92 13.13
C MET A 1 -11.01 -6.41 12.95
N PRO A 2 -9.97 -5.69 13.36
CA PRO A 2 -9.97 -4.24 13.27
C PRO A 2 -9.90 -3.76 11.83
N SER A 3 -10.63 -2.68 11.53
CA SER A 3 -10.47 -1.96 10.28
C SER A 3 -9.62 -0.72 10.49
N ILE A 4 -8.78 -0.41 9.53
CA ILE A 4 -7.94 0.78 9.55
C ILE A 4 -8.18 1.62 8.31
N HIS A 5 -7.88 2.90 8.40
CA HIS A 5 -7.98 3.84 7.28
C HIS A 5 -6.75 3.70 6.39
N ALA A 6 -6.80 2.75 5.47
CA ALA A 6 -5.71 2.43 4.56
C ALA A 6 -6.24 1.77 3.30
N SER A 7 -5.49 1.90 2.22
CA SER A 7 -5.69 1.14 0.99
C SER A 7 -4.68 0.01 0.92
N ALA A 8 -4.99 -1.05 0.20
CA ALA A 8 -4.07 -2.16 0.01
C ALA A 8 -4.11 -2.66 -1.43
N VAL A 9 -2.94 -2.98 -1.96
CA VAL A 9 -2.78 -3.48 -3.31
C VAL A 9 -1.78 -4.63 -3.31
N LEU A 10 -2.14 -5.72 -3.97
CA LEU A 10 -1.23 -6.84 -4.17
C LEU A 10 -0.22 -6.48 -5.26
N VAL A 11 1.06 -6.65 -4.96
CA VAL A 11 2.15 -6.47 -5.93
C VAL A 11 3.01 -7.72 -5.89
N GLY A 12 2.95 -8.53 -6.92
CA GLY A 12 3.56 -9.85 -6.90
C GLY A 12 2.87 -10.76 -5.90
N ALA A 13 3.61 -11.24 -4.89
CA ALA A 13 3.11 -12.17 -3.89
C ALA A 13 2.72 -11.51 -2.56
N ARG A 14 2.95 -10.21 -2.39
CA ARG A 14 2.74 -9.50 -1.14
C ARG A 14 1.97 -8.20 -1.36
N ALA A 15 1.24 -7.78 -0.33
CA ALA A 15 0.50 -6.54 -0.38
C ALA A 15 1.35 -5.35 0.07
N LEU A 16 1.08 -4.21 -0.54
CA LEU A 16 1.46 -2.90 0.01
C LEU A 16 0.26 -2.37 0.78
N LEU A 17 0.49 -1.99 2.03
CA LEU A 17 -0.51 -1.29 2.84
C LEU A 17 -0.20 0.20 2.76
N ILE A 18 -1.12 0.97 2.19
CA ILE A 18 -0.93 2.39 1.92
C ILE A 18 -1.73 3.19 2.93
N ARG A 19 -1.02 3.92 3.78
CA ARG A 19 -1.62 4.77 4.82
C ARG A 19 -1.36 6.23 4.48
N GLY A 20 -2.18 7.10 5.03
CA GLY A 20 -2.04 8.55 4.89
C GLY A 20 -3.35 9.24 5.19
N PRO A 21 -3.31 10.56 5.44
CA PRO A 21 -4.54 11.32 5.68
C PRO A 21 -5.43 11.36 4.43
N SER A 22 -6.70 11.70 4.61
CA SER A 22 -7.60 11.94 3.49
C SER A 22 -7.00 12.97 2.54
N GLY A 23 -7.07 12.71 1.24
CA GLY A 23 -6.50 13.59 0.24
C GLY A 23 -5.01 13.41 -0.01
N ALA A 24 -4.33 12.50 0.71
CA ALA A 24 -2.91 12.23 0.48
C ALA A 24 -2.62 11.46 -0.83
N GLY A 25 -3.64 10.90 -1.47
CA GLY A 25 -3.50 10.23 -2.75
C GLY A 25 -3.41 8.71 -2.68
N LYS A 26 -3.97 8.09 -1.64
CA LYS A 26 -3.96 6.62 -1.49
C LYS A 26 -4.59 5.92 -2.69
N SER A 27 -5.82 6.28 -3.05
CA SER A 27 -6.53 5.67 -4.19
C SER A 27 -5.83 5.97 -5.52
N ARG A 28 -5.31 7.17 -5.66
CA ARG A 28 -4.53 7.56 -6.86
C ARG A 28 -3.30 6.69 -7.03
N LEU A 29 -2.61 6.39 -5.93
CA LEU A 29 -1.44 5.52 -5.97
C LEU A 29 -1.80 4.09 -6.37
N VAL A 30 -2.90 3.56 -5.82
CA VAL A 30 -3.41 2.23 -6.22
C VAL A 30 -3.66 2.19 -7.73
N LEU A 31 -4.36 3.17 -8.27
CA LEU A 31 -4.64 3.25 -9.70
C LEU A 31 -3.36 3.37 -10.53
N ALA A 32 -2.39 4.13 -10.06
CA ALA A 32 -1.11 4.28 -10.75
C ALA A 32 -0.34 2.96 -10.80
N LEU A 33 -0.35 2.20 -9.72
CA LEU A 33 0.29 0.87 -9.67
C LEU A 33 -0.40 -0.11 -10.62
N LEU A 34 -1.73 -0.14 -10.63
CA LEU A 34 -2.50 -0.98 -11.54
C LEU A 34 -2.19 -0.65 -13.01
N ARG A 35 -2.08 0.64 -13.31
CA ARG A 35 -1.78 1.11 -14.67
C ARG A 35 -0.36 0.74 -15.10
N GLN A 36 0.61 0.82 -14.20
CA GLN A 36 1.99 0.42 -14.49
C GLN A 36 2.06 -1.07 -14.85
N ALA A 37 1.32 -1.91 -14.13
CA ALA A 37 1.28 -3.33 -14.40
C ALA A 37 0.74 -3.64 -15.80
N GLU A 38 -0.25 -2.90 -16.27
CA GLU A 38 -0.81 -3.03 -17.62
C GLU A 38 0.20 -2.68 -18.71
N ARG A 39 1.19 -1.85 -18.39
CA ARG A 39 2.24 -1.43 -19.34
C ARG A 39 3.45 -2.38 -19.38
N GLY A 40 3.30 -3.60 -18.87
CA GLY A 40 4.35 -4.60 -18.93
C GLY A 40 5.35 -4.55 -17.77
N PHE A 41 5.01 -3.91 -16.67
CA PHE A 41 5.83 -3.98 -15.47
C PHE A 41 5.87 -5.43 -14.97
N PRO A 42 7.04 -5.92 -14.49
CA PRO A 42 7.22 -7.35 -14.24
C PRO A 42 6.58 -7.86 -12.95
N ALA A 43 5.51 -7.24 -12.48
CA ALA A 43 4.80 -7.67 -11.29
C ALA A 43 3.31 -7.71 -11.55
N PHE A 44 2.66 -8.75 -11.03
CA PHE A 44 1.22 -8.83 -10.98
C PHE A 44 0.71 -7.79 -9.96
N VAL A 45 -0.27 -6.97 -10.33
CA VAL A 45 -0.84 -5.96 -9.45
C VAL A 45 -2.36 -6.10 -9.45
N ARG A 46 -2.96 -6.12 -8.26
CA ARG A 46 -4.41 -6.22 -8.11
C ARG A 46 -4.87 -5.52 -6.85
N LEU A 47 -6.02 -4.87 -6.90
CA LEU A 47 -6.64 -4.24 -5.74
C LEU A 47 -6.93 -5.27 -4.65
N ILE A 48 -6.74 -4.91 -3.40
CA ILE A 48 -7.28 -5.64 -2.26
C ILE A 48 -8.38 -4.80 -1.61
N SER A 49 -8.08 -3.58 -1.24
CA SER A 49 -9.03 -2.69 -0.55
C SER A 49 -8.69 -1.23 -0.80
N ASP A 50 -9.70 -0.38 -0.78
CA ASP A 50 -9.51 1.05 -0.87
C ASP A 50 -10.12 1.75 0.34
N ASP A 51 -9.42 2.75 0.86
CA ASP A 51 -9.82 3.62 1.97
C ASP A 51 -9.94 2.93 3.33
N ARG A 52 -10.50 1.72 3.40
CA ARG A 52 -10.58 0.92 4.63
C ARG A 52 -10.17 -0.51 4.37
N SER A 53 -9.38 -1.04 5.28
CA SER A 53 -8.83 -2.40 5.19
C SER A 53 -9.00 -3.10 6.53
N LEU A 54 -9.34 -4.38 6.49
CA LEU A 54 -9.30 -5.25 7.67
C LEU A 54 -7.91 -5.84 7.78
N ILE A 55 -7.33 -5.81 8.97
CA ILE A 55 -6.01 -6.38 9.22
C ILE A 55 -6.09 -7.41 10.34
N GLU A 56 -5.26 -8.46 10.23
CA GLU A 56 -5.25 -9.56 11.20
C GLU A 56 -3.85 -10.14 11.30
N PRO A 57 -3.26 -10.17 12.52
CA PRO A 57 -2.03 -10.91 12.73
C PRO A 57 -2.31 -12.42 12.67
N HIS A 58 -1.47 -13.16 11.98
CA HIS A 58 -1.63 -14.59 11.81
C HIS A 58 -0.27 -15.26 11.61
N HIS A 59 0.17 -16.04 12.58
CA HIS A 59 1.44 -16.77 12.54
C HIS A 59 2.65 -15.88 12.19
N GLY A 60 2.77 -14.73 12.84
CA GLY A 60 3.89 -13.81 12.65
C GLY A 60 3.79 -12.95 11.39
N ARG A 61 2.68 -13.02 10.68
CA ARG A 61 2.40 -12.22 9.48
C ARG A 61 1.18 -11.34 9.71
N LEU A 62 1.08 -10.27 8.96
CA LEU A 62 -0.10 -9.41 8.98
C LEU A 62 -0.87 -9.60 7.67
N LEU A 63 -2.11 -10.10 7.79
CA LEU A 63 -3.01 -10.27 6.66
C LEU A 63 -3.85 -9.02 6.46
N VAL A 64 -4.18 -8.73 5.21
CA VAL A 64 -5.11 -7.66 4.85
C VAL A 64 -6.24 -8.21 4.00
N ARG A 65 -7.45 -7.72 4.26
CA ARG A 65 -8.67 -8.07 3.53
C ARG A 65 -9.51 -6.82 3.28
N PRO A 66 -10.32 -6.80 2.22
CA PRO A 66 -11.28 -5.72 2.06
C PRO A 66 -12.40 -5.80 3.09
N VAL A 67 -12.96 -4.65 3.44
CA VAL A 67 -14.24 -4.60 4.16
C VAL A 67 -15.32 -5.09 3.21
N PRO A 68 -16.10 -6.13 3.56
CA PRO A 68 -17.01 -6.77 2.61
C PRO A 68 -17.99 -5.82 1.90
N GLU A 69 -18.51 -4.83 2.61
CA GLU A 69 -19.51 -3.90 2.07
C GLU A 69 -18.96 -3.00 0.97
N ILE A 70 -17.64 -2.81 0.91
CA ILE A 70 -16.99 -1.95 -0.07
C ILE A 70 -15.95 -2.70 -0.90
N ALA A 71 -15.95 -4.03 -0.85
CA ALA A 71 -14.99 -4.85 -1.58
C ALA A 71 -15.08 -4.59 -3.09
N GLY A 72 -13.92 -4.39 -3.73
CA GLY A 72 -13.84 -4.11 -5.16
C GLY A 72 -14.20 -2.68 -5.56
N LEU A 73 -14.48 -1.81 -4.60
CA LEU A 73 -14.82 -0.42 -4.89
C LEU A 73 -13.60 0.49 -4.67
N ILE A 74 -13.44 1.46 -5.56
CA ILE A 74 -12.42 2.48 -5.46
C ILE A 74 -13.00 3.83 -5.87
N GLU A 75 -12.64 4.88 -5.14
CA GLU A 75 -13.02 6.23 -5.51
C GLU A 75 -12.03 6.80 -6.52
N VAL A 76 -12.53 7.18 -7.70
CA VAL A 76 -11.76 7.88 -8.71
C VAL A 76 -12.20 9.33 -8.72
N ARG A 77 -11.32 10.22 -8.29
CA ARG A 77 -11.64 11.65 -8.19
C ARG A 77 -12.07 12.19 -9.58
N GLY A 78 -13.22 12.83 -9.61
CA GLY A 78 -13.83 13.35 -10.86
C GLY A 78 -14.71 12.35 -11.59
N LEU A 79 -14.67 11.08 -11.19
CA LEU A 79 -15.48 10.02 -11.82
C LEU A 79 -16.45 9.35 -10.84
N GLY A 80 -16.11 9.30 -9.56
CA GLY A 80 -16.93 8.69 -8.52
C GLY A 80 -16.46 7.28 -8.16
N ILE A 81 -17.37 6.51 -7.56
CA ILE A 81 -17.07 5.15 -7.12
C ILE A 81 -17.08 4.20 -8.31
N ARG A 82 -16.00 3.44 -8.46
CA ARG A 82 -15.82 2.50 -9.57
C ARG A 82 -15.59 1.09 -9.02
N ARG A 83 -15.85 0.09 -9.82
CA ARG A 83 -15.68 -1.32 -9.45
C ARG A 83 -14.51 -1.92 -10.20
N LEU A 84 -13.65 -2.64 -9.44
CA LEU A 84 -12.50 -3.37 -9.98
C LEU A 84 -12.53 -4.81 -9.49
N GLY A 85 -11.88 -5.70 -10.23
CA GLY A 85 -11.53 -7.01 -9.72
C GLY A 85 -10.57 -6.86 -8.54
N TYR A 86 -10.67 -7.72 -7.53
CA TYR A 86 -9.86 -7.61 -6.32
C TYR A 86 -9.45 -8.97 -5.78
N GLU A 87 -8.36 -8.99 -5.00
CA GLU A 87 -7.95 -10.16 -4.25
C GLU A 87 -8.62 -10.13 -2.87
N PRO A 88 -9.13 -11.27 -2.38
CA PRO A 88 -9.86 -11.32 -1.11
C PRO A 88 -8.96 -11.25 0.11
N ALA A 89 -7.68 -11.55 -0.02
CA ALA A 89 -6.73 -11.49 1.09
C ALA A 89 -5.30 -11.54 0.58
N ALA A 90 -4.37 -10.98 1.34
CA ALA A 90 -2.94 -11.10 1.08
C ALA A 90 -2.14 -10.86 2.35
N VAL A 91 -0.88 -11.28 2.34
CA VAL A 91 0.09 -10.97 3.39
C VAL A 91 0.73 -9.62 3.06
N ILE A 92 0.75 -8.72 4.05
CA ILE A 92 1.40 -7.41 3.88
C ILE A 92 2.91 -7.60 3.88
N GLY A 93 3.56 -7.07 2.84
CA GLY A 93 5.02 -7.09 2.71
C GLY A 93 5.68 -5.76 3.02
N CYS A 94 4.95 -4.66 2.88
CA CYS A 94 5.49 -3.32 3.12
C CYS A 94 4.37 -2.33 3.43
N VAL A 95 4.66 -1.37 4.28
CA VAL A 95 3.75 -0.26 4.60
C VAL A 95 4.28 0.99 3.91
N VAL A 96 3.42 1.65 3.15
CA VAL A 96 3.74 2.92 2.49
C VAL A 96 2.96 4.03 3.20
N ASP A 97 3.66 4.95 3.83
CA ASP A 97 3.05 6.09 4.51
C ASP A 97 3.17 7.35 3.65
N LEU A 98 2.03 7.82 3.12
CA LEU A 98 1.96 9.02 2.31
C LEU A 98 1.87 10.27 3.18
N ALA A 99 2.37 11.38 2.67
CA ALA A 99 2.45 12.65 3.39
C ALA A 99 3.14 12.48 4.75
N ALA A 100 4.17 11.66 4.79
CA ALA A 100 4.91 11.37 6.02
C ALA A 100 5.83 12.53 6.37
N ALA A 101 5.74 13.01 7.62
CA ALA A 101 6.60 14.09 8.11
C ALA A 101 8.07 13.69 8.17
N ASP A 102 8.34 12.39 8.31
CA ASP A 102 9.71 11.83 8.37
C ASP A 102 10.20 11.28 7.02
N GLY A 103 9.51 11.61 5.92
CA GLY A 103 9.99 11.30 4.57
C GLY A 103 11.18 12.19 4.22
N GLU A 104 12.36 11.58 4.09
CA GLU A 104 13.62 12.28 3.83
C GLU A 104 14.31 11.65 2.63
N ARG A 105 15.27 12.37 2.05
CA ARG A 105 16.07 11.86 0.93
C ARG A 105 16.83 10.59 1.31
N LEU A 106 17.37 10.55 2.51
CA LEU A 106 18.10 9.39 3.06
C LEU A 106 17.54 9.10 4.46
N PRO A 107 16.43 8.36 4.56
CA PRO A 107 15.81 8.11 5.86
C PRO A 107 16.71 7.27 6.77
N ALA A 108 16.67 7.54 8.06
CA ALA A 108 17.32 6.70 9.05
C ALA A 108 16.69 5.29 9.06
N ALA A 109 17.51 4.27 9.33
CA ALA A 109 17.05 2.87 9.31
C ALA A 109 15.83 2.63 10.22
N THR A 110 15.76 3.31 11.36
CA THR A 110 14.63 3.19 12.28
C THR A 110 13.31 3.72 11.71
N ARG A 111 13.36 4.58 10.69
CA ARG A 111 12.17 5.11 10.00
C ARG A 111 11.67 4.19 8.89
N LEU A 112 12.46 3.18 8.53
CA LEU A 112 12.16 2.23 7.47
C LEU A 112 11.50 0.95 8.00
N ARG A 113 11.06 0.94 9.24
CA ARG A 113 10.28 -0.14 9.83
C ARG A 113 9.14 0.42 10.66
N VAL A 114 8.09 -0.38 10.78
CA VAL A 114 6.92 -0.05 11.60
C VAL A 114 6.37 -1.34 12.20
N GLU A 115 5.84 -1.24 13.42
CA GLU A 115 5.15 -2.34 14.06
C GLU A 115 3.65 -2.10 14.04
N ILE A 116 2.90 -3.06 13.51
CA ILE A 116 1.44 -3.03 13.47
C ILE A 116 0.92 -4.35 14.03
N GLU A 117 0.07 -4.30 15.04
CA GLU A 117 -0.49 -5.49 15.70
C GLU A 117 0.61 -6.49 16.14
N GLY A 118 1.73 -5.97 16.63
CA GLY A 118 2.87 -6.77 17.08
C GLY A 118 3.75 -7.31 15.96
N ILE A 119 3.47 -7.00 14.71
CA ILE A 119 4.23 -7.45 13.55
C ILE A 119 5.12 -6.31 13.04
N SER A 120 6.42 -6.56 12.94
CA SER A 120 7.37 -5.60 12.38
C SER A 120 7.42 -5.74 10.87
N LEU A 121 7.24 -4.63 10.17
CA LEU A 121 7.14 -4.59 8.71
C LEU A 121 8.09 -3.54 8.12
N PRO A 122 8.62 -3.76 6.92
CA PRO A 122 9.28 -2.70 6.17
C PRO A 122 8.34 -1.52 5.95
N ARG A 123 8.89 -0.32 5.95
CA ARG A 123 8.12 0.92 5.77
C ARG A 123 8.81 1.84 4.78
N LEU A 124 8.02 2.45 3.91
CA LEU A 124 8.46 3.53 3.03
C LEU A 124 7.76 4.81 3.46
N PRO A 125 8.46 5.72 4.15
CA PRO A 125 7.91 7.05 4.44
C PRO A 125 8.05 7.93 3.19
N VAL A 126 6.92 8.45 2.71
CA VAL A 126 6.87 9.25 1.48
C VAL A 126 6.45 10.67 1.84
N ALA A 127 7.32 11.64 1.65
CA ALA A 127 6.98 13.04 1.86
C ALA A 127 5.87 13.48 0.90
N ALA A 128 5.10 14.50 1.30
CA ALA A 128 3.93 14.96 0.54
C ALA A 128 4.26 15.36 -0.91
N ASP A 129 5.47 15.81 -1.17
CA ASP A 129 5.93 16.25 -2.50
C ASP A 129 6.79 15.19 -3.23
N ALA A 130 6.95 14.00 -2.64
CA ALA A 130 7.79 12.96 -3.23
C ALA A 130 7.01 12.08 -4.21
N ASP A 131 7.75 11.40 -5.08
CA ASP A 131 7.20 10.45 -6.05
C ASP A 131 7.04 9.07 -5.40
N ALA A 132 5.84 8.80 -4.87
CA ALA A 132 5.54 7.53 -4.21
C ALA A 132 5.72 6.34 -5.16
N LEU A 133 5.24 6.45 -6.39
CA LEU A 133 5.34 5.38 -7.38
C LEU A 133 6.80 5.02 -7.67
N GLY A 134 7.63 6.04 -7.88
CA GLY A 134 9.06 5.85 -8.11
C GLY A 134 9.77 5.20 -6.93
N LEU A 135 9.43 5.60 -5.69
CA LEU A 135 10.00 5.00 -4.48
C LEU A 135 9.62 3.53 -4.34
N ILE A 136 8.36 3.19 -4.61
CA ILE A 136 7.89 1.80 -4.54
C ILE A 136 8.64 0.94 -5.56
N TRP A 137 8.70 1.36 -6.82
CA TRP A 137 9.40 0.59 -7.85
C TRP A 137 10.90 0.52 -7.58
N GLY A 138 11.50 1.59 -7.09
CA GLY A 138 12.90 1.60 -6.68
C GLY A 138 13.18 0.59 -5.57
N SER A 139 12.28 0.50 -4.59
CA SER A 139 12.39 -0.48 -3.50
C SER A 139 12.24 -1.92 -3.98
N LEU A 140 11.34 -2.19 -4.92
CA LEU A 140 11.10 -3.53 -5.44
C LEU A 140 12.19 -4.00 -6.41
N ALA A 141 12.82 -3.06 -7.13
CA ALA A 141 13.79 -3.37 -8.18
C ALA A 141 15.24 -3.43 -7.69
N THR A 142 15.50 -3.01 -6.46
CA THR A 142 16.87 -2.90 -5.92
C THR A 142 16.96 -3.46 -4.50
N ASP A 143 18.19 -3.75 -4.08
CA ASP A 143 18.46 -4.16 -2.70
C ASP A 143 19.20 -3.06 -1.96
N GLY A 144 19.08 -3.05 -0.63
CA GLY A 144 19.85 -2.14 0.19
C GLY A 144 21.34 -2.40 0.08
N ALA A 145 22.15 -1.33 0.09
CA ALA A 145 23.61 -1.42 -0.07
C ALA A 145 24.34 -1.74 1.22
N GLY A 146 23.64 -1.75 2.37
CA GLY A 146 24.29 -1.93 3.67
C GLY A 146 23.77 -3.11 4.50
#